data_ad513e719e4b0ec7976893dd70af6fde
#
_entry.id   ad513e719e4b0ec7976893dd70af6fde
#
_cell.length_a   1.000
_cell.length_b   1.000
_cell.length_c   1.000
_cell.angle_alpha   90.00
_cell.angle_beta   90.00
_cell.angle_gamma   90.00
#
_symmetry.space_group_name_H-M   'P 1'
#
loop_
_entity.id
_entity.type
_entity.pdbx_description
1 polymer ?
#
loop_
_entity_poly.entity_id
_entity_poly.type
_entity_poly.pdbx_seq_one_letter_code
_entity_poly.pdbx_strand_id
1 'polypeptide(L)'
;MKRLLFIFTMIAISAISVSAQDDYYIKKAQSYQQEAEYCQKKADGYRDNAEYYLKRAEKYQRDAAYYTKRGDLDRAKTYSRYAENEMDKYETQLRYAAQADEKAAMFLRWAADALKKH
;
A
#
# COMPACT_ATOMS: atom_id res chain seq x y z
N MET A 1 -7.24 8.68 9.45
CA MET A 1 -6.96 8.53 8.00
C MET A 1 -7.94 7.56 7.38
N LYS A 2 -8.58 7.99 6.32
CA LYS A 2 -9.49 7.12 5.59
C LYS A 2 -8.63 6.11 4.81
N ARG A 3 -8.83 4.83 5.08
CA ARG A 3 -8.27 3.78 4.23
C ARG A 3 -8.89 3.92 2.85
N LEU A 4 -8.06 4.03 1.84
CA LEU A 4 -8.52 3.89 0.47
C LEU A 4 -8.93 2.44 0.28
N LEU A 5 -10.23 2.20 0.36
CA LEU A 5 -10.80 0.92 -0.01
C LEU A 5 -10.76 0.85 -1.53
N PHE A 6 -9.79 0.12 -2.06
CA PHE A 6 -9.86 -0.32 -3.45
C PHE A 6 -10.98 -1.34 -3.52
N ILE A 7 -12.13 -0.90 -4.04
CA ILE A 7 -13.21 -1.82 -4.34
C ILE A 7 -12.75 -2.63 -5.53
N PHE A 8 -12.38 -3.89 -5.27
CA PHE A 8 -12.22 -4.87 -6.33
C PHE A 8 -13.56 -5.11 -6.98
N THR A 9 -13.75 -4.59 -8.17
CA THR A 9 -14.74 -5.15 -9.05
C THR A 9 -14.16 -6.50 -9.51
N MET A 10 -14.53 -7.58 -8.84
CA MET A 10 -14.35 -8.89 -9.42
C MET A 10 -15.04 -8.88 -10.78
N ILE A 11 -14.24 -9.06 -11.82
CA ILE A 11 -14.82 -9.30 -13.14
C ILE A 11 -15.55 -10.64 -13.01
N ALA A 12 -16.87 -10.58 -12.92
CA ALA A 12 -17.68 -11.77 -12.94
C ALA A 12 -17.50 -12.40 -14.32
N ILE A 13 -16.71 -13.44 -14.39
CA ILE A 13 -16.58 -14.24 -15.60
C ILE A 13 -17.82 -15.11 -15.67
N SER A 14 -18.84 -14.66 -16.40
CA SER A 14 -20.03 -15.45 -16.62
C SER A 14 -19.66 -16.69 -17.42
N ALA A 15 -20.04 -17.84 -16.91
CA ALA A 15 -19.76 -19.12 -17.52
C ALA A 15 -20.61 -19.30 -18.81
N ILE A 16 -20.04 -18.90 -19.93
CA ILE A 16 -20.54 -19.26 -21.26
C ILE A 16 -19.70 -20.47 -21.69
N SER A 17 -20.28 -21.40 -22.48
CA SER A 17 -19.58 -22.59 -22.97
C SER A 17 -18.22 -22.23 -23.54
N VAL A 18 -17.18 -22.59 -22.79
CA VAL A 18 -15.82 -22.14 -23.01
C VAL A 18 -15.02 -23.29 -23.62
N SER A 19 -14.33 -23.04 -24.74
CA SER A 19 -13.39 -24.01 -25.29
C SER A 19 -12.21 -24.22 -24.33
N ALA A 20 -11.46 -25.30 -24.46
CA ALA A 20 -10.29 -25.58 -23.60
C ALA A 20 -9.27 -24.43 -23.67
N GLN A 21 -9.13 -23.75 -24.80
CA GLN A 21 -8.24 -22.62 -24.99
C GLN A 21 -8.72 -21.38 -24.22
N ASP A 22 -10.02 -21.12 -24.24
CA ASP A 22 -10.62 -20.03 -23.48
C ASP A 22 -10.49 -20.28 -21.97
N ASP A 23 -10.68 -21.54 -21.54
CA ASP A 23 -10.47 -21.92 -20.14
C ASP A 23 -9.04 -21.64 -19.65
N TYR A 24 -8.05 -21.88 -20.50
CA TYR A 24 -6.66 -21.55 -20.20
C TYR A 24 -6.50 -20.04 -19.92
N TYR A 25 -7.04 -19.18 -20.77
CA TYR A 25 -6.93 -17.73 -20.62
C TYR A 25 -7.73 -17.23 -19.42
N ILE A 26 -8.89 -17.82 -19.13
CA ILE A 26 -9.69 -17.52 -17.95
C ILE A 26 -8.91 -17.83 -16.68
N LYS A 27 -8.32 -19.03 -16.60
CA LYS A 27 -7.50 -19.43 -15.44
C LYS A 27 -6.27 -18.53 -15.28
N LYS A 28 -5.66 -18.13 -16.38
CA LYS A 28 -4.52 -17.21 -16.35
C LYS A 28 -4.94 -15.85 -15.82
N ALA A 29 -6.08 -15.32 -16.27
CA ALA A 29 -6.62 -14.07 -15.76
C ALA A 29 -6.92 -14.14 -14.27
N GLN A 30 -7.51 -15.24 -13.80
CA GLN A 30 -7.79 -15.46 -12.38
C GLN A 30 -6.50 -15.49 -11.55
N SER A 31 -5.47 -16.14 -12.06
CA SER A 31 -4.16 -16.17 -11.41
C SER A 31 -3.58 -14.75 -11.25
N TYR A 32 -3.64 -13.94 -12.29
CA TYR A 32 -3.20 -12.55 -12.23
C TYR A 32 -4.02 -11.72 -11.24
N GLN A 33 -5.34 -11.94 -11.17
CA GLN A 33 -6.19 -11.29 -10.19
C GLN A 33 -5.80 -11.63 -8.75
N GLN A 34 -5.48 -12.90 -8.49
CA GLN A 34 -5.00 -13.34 -7.17
C GLN A 34 -3.67 -12.67 -6.80
N GLU A 35 -2.75 -12.57 -7.76
CA GLU A 35 -1.49 -11.86 -7.55
C GLU A 35 -1.72 -10.37 -7.26
N ALA A 36 -2.67 -9.74 -7.96
CA ALA A 36 -3.03 -8.35 -7.71
C ALA A 36 -3.61 -8.16 -6.30
N GLU A 37 -4.49 -9.06 -5.86
CA GLU A 37 -5.03 -9.03 -4.49
C GLU A 37 -3.94 -9.14 -3.43
N TYR A 38 -2.99 -10.04 -3.66
CA TYR A 38 -1.84 -10.21 -2.75
C TYR A 38 -1.03 -8.93 -2.66
N CYS A 39 -0.75 -8.29 -3.79
CA CYS A 39 -0.02 -7.02 -3.82
C CYS A 39 -0.80 -5.90 -3.11
N GLN A 40 -2.11 -5.87 -3.25
CA GLN A 40 -2.94 -4.87 -2.56
C GLN A 40 -2.96 -5.07 -1.05
N LYS A 41 -3.01 -6.30 -0.58
CA LYS A 41 -2.91 -6.61 0.85
C LYS A 41 -1.56 -6.17 1.41
N LYS A 42 -0.49 -6.36 0.64
CA LYS A 42 0.83 -5.86 1.01
C LYS A 42 0.85 -4.33 1.10
N ALA A 43 0.25 -3.66 0.12
CA ALA A 43 0.16 -2.19 0.13
C ALA A 43 -0.57 -1.68 1.37
N ASP A 44 -1.68 -2.33 1.74
CA ASP A 44 -2.43 -1.98 2.95
C ASP A 44 -1.60 -2.18 4.22
N GLY A 45 -0.84 -3.26 4.29
CA GLY A 45 0.09 -3.50 5.39
C GLY A 45 1.15 -2.41 5.52
N TYR A 46 1.73 -1.99 4.40
CA TYR A 46 2.70 -0.89 4.40
C TYR A 46 2.06 0.43 4.82
N ARG A 47 0.82 0.71 4.42
CA ARG A 47 0.10 1.91 4.86
C ARG A 47 -0.20 1.88 6.36
N ASP A 48 -0.56 0.74 6.91
CA ASP A 48 -0.76 0.58 8.36
C ASP A 48 0.55 0.85 9.12
N ASN A 49 1.66 0.34 8.63
CA ASN A 49 2.98 0.64 9.19
C ASN A 49 3.31 2.13 9.08
N ALA A 50 3.00 2.75 7.94
CA ALA A 50 3.22 4.18 7.74
C ALA A 50 2.43 4.99 8.77
N GLU A 51 1.18 4.67 9.01
CA GLU A 51 0.36 5.35 10.01
C GLU A 51 0.95 5.23 11.41
N TYR A 52 1.48 4.07 11.77
CA TYR A 52 2.15 3.86 13.05
C TYR A 52 3.35 4.81 13.20
N TYR A 53 4.21 4.89 12.19
CA TYR A 53 5.38 5.77 12.23
C TYR A 53 4.99 7.25 12.24
N LEU A 54 3.94 7.62 11.52
CA LEU A 54 3.43 9.01 11.52
C LEU A 54 2.98 9.43 12.92
N LYS A 55 2.24 8.58 13.62
CA LYS A 55 1.79 8.86 14.99
C LYS A 55 2.98 9.02 15.94
N ARG A 56 4.01 8.21 15.79
CA ARG A 56 5.23 8.34 16.58
C ARG A 56 5.96 9.65 16.29
N ALA A 57 6.06 10.03 15.01
CA ALA A 57 6.67 11.30 14.62
C ALA A 57 5.92 12.48 15.24
N GLU A 58 4.59 12.46 15.17
CA GLU A 58 3.75 13.52 15.76
C GLU A 58 3.94 13.64 17.27
N LYS A 59 4.06 12.50 17.95
CA LYS A 59 4.34 12.49 19.39
C LYS A 59 5.67 13.14 19.70
N TYR A 60 6.73 12.79 18.97
CA TYR A 60 8.05 13.38 19.16
C TYR A 60 8.07 14.86 18.82
N GLN A 61 7.31 15.29 17.82
CA GLN A 61 7.17 16.71 17.49
C GLN A 61 6.51 17.49 18.64
N ARG A 62 5.48 16.93 19.27
CA ARG A 62 4.87 17.53 20.46
C ARG A 62 5.85 17.61 21.62
N ASP A 63 6.62 16.56 21.85
CA ASP A 63 7.64 16.55 22.88
C ASP A 63 8.71 17.62 22.62
N ALA A 64 9.17 17.75 21.37
CA ALA A 64 10.12 18.78 20.98
C ALA A 64 9.57 20.18 21.23
N ALA A 65 8.30 20.43 20.87
CA ALA A 65 7.64 21.71 21.10
C ALA A 65 7.53 22.03 22.60
N TYR A 66 7.23 21.00 23.41
CA TYR A 66 7.16 21.15 24.86
C TYR A 66 8.49 21.62 25.44
N TYR A 67 9.60 20.98 25.05
CA TYR A 67 10.93 21.35 25.55
C TYR A 67 11.40 22.69 24.99
N THR A 68 11.02 23.03 23.76
CA THR A 68 11.31 24.35 23.18
C THR A 68 10.69 25.47 24.04
N LYS A 69 9.43 25.28 24.46
CA LYS A 69 8.74 26.25 25.31
C LYS A 69 9.41 26.41 26.68
N ARG A 70 10.00 25.35 27.19
CA ARG A 70 10.71 25.36 28.48
C ARG A 70 12.14 25.87 28.38
N GLY A 71 12.62 26.16 27.20
CA GLY A 71 13.99 26.59 26.98
C GLY A 71 15.04 25.48 27.03
N ASP A 72 14.62 24.22 27.11
CA ASP A 72 15.50 23.06 27.08
C ASP A 72 15.78 22.68 25.62
N LEU A 73 16.70 23.41 25.01
CA LEU A 73 16.98 23.26 23.57
C LEU A 73 17.68 21.93 23.24
N ASP A 74 18.44 21.37 24.17
CA ASP A 74 19.12 20.08 23.94
C ASP A 74 18.09 18.95 23.80
N ARG A 75 17.10 18.90 24.70
CA ARG A 75 16.03 17.89 24.60
C ARG A 75 15.13 18.15 23.41
N ALA A 76 14.80 19.42 23.13
CA ALA A 76 14.02 19.77 21.95
C ALA A 76 14.68 19.26 20.68
N LYS A 77 15.98 19.44 20.55
CA LYS A 77 16.77 18.95 19.41
C LYS A 77 16.77 17.43 19.31
N THR A 78 16.91 16.74 20.44
CA THR A 78 16.89 15.27 20.51
C THR A 78 15.56 14.72 20.02
N TYR A 79 14.45 15.26 20.51
CA TYR A 79 13.11 14.79 20.10
C TYR A 79 12.78 15.16 18.65
N SER A 80 13.26 16.32 18.16
CA SER A 80 13.15 16.67 16.75
C SER A 80 13.86 15.65 15.86
N ARG A 81 15.01 15.16 16.28
CA ARG A 81 15.75 14.12 15.54
C ARG A 81 14.98 12.80 15.55
N TYR A 82 14.39 12.42 16.68
CA TYR A 82 13.55 11.22 16.74
C TYR A 82 12.36 11.34 15.81
N ALA A 83 11.71 12.52 15.74
CA ALA A 83 10.61 12.77 14.83
C ALA A 83 11.04 12.61 13.37
N GLU A 84 12.18 13.16 13.00
CA GLU A 84 12.74 13.02 11.64
C GLU A 84 12.99 11.55 11.28
N ASN A 85 13.55 10.78 12.21
CA ASN A 85 13.79 9.35 11.99
C ASN A 85 12.49 8.59 11.74
N GLU A 86 11.45 8.89 12.50
CA GLU A 86 10.13 8.27 12.29
C GLU A 86 9.48 8.71 10.98
N MET A 87 9.67 9.96 10.57
CA MET A 87 9.20 10.45 9.26
C MET A 87 9.89 9.76 8.10
N ASP A 88 11.19 9.47 8.22
CA ASP A 88 11.92 8.71 7.20
C ASP A 88 11.34 7.30 7.05
N LYS A 89 11.02 6.65 8.15
CA LYS A 89 10.37 5.33 8.15
C LYS A 89 8.97 5.41 7.54
N TYR A 90 8.22 6.44 7.87
CA TYR A 90 6.90 6.71 7.29
C TYR A 90 6.97 6.80 5.76
N GLU A 91 7.87 7.63 5.25
CA GLU A 91 8.04 7.81 3.81
C GLU A 91 8.48 6.53 3.11
N THR A 92 9.35 5.74 3.76
CA THR A 92 9.79 4.44 3.23
C THR A 92 8.62 3.48 3.09
N GLN A 93 7.74 3.41 4.09
CA GLN A 93 6.54 2.55 4.03
C GLN A 93 5.57 3.00 2.95
N LEU A 94 5.39 4.30 2.77
CA LEU A 94 4.54 4.82 1.67
C LEU A 94 5.10 4.47 0.30
N ARG A 95 6.41 4.50 0.15
CA ARG A 95 7.08 4.11 -1.10
C ARG A 95 6.86 2.64 -1.40
N TYR A 96 6.98 1.78 -0.41
CA TYR A 96 6.70 0.35 -0.55
C TYR A 96 5.23 0.10 -0.91
N ALA A 97 4.31 0.84 -0.30
CA ALA A 97 2.88 0.76 -0.64
C ALA A 97 2.64 1.14 -2.10
N ALA A 98 3.26 2.22 -2.57
CA ALA A 98 3.14 2.67 -3.96
C ALA A 98 3.68 1.61 -4.94
N GLN A 99 4.81 0.99 -4.63
CA GLN A 99 5.38 -0.08 -5.45
C GLN A 99 4.46 -1.30 -5.51
N ALA A 100 3.85 -1.67 -4.39
CA ALA A 100 2.90 -2.79 -4.35
C ALA A 100 1.63 -2.46 -5.14
N ASP A 101 1.14 -1.22 -5.07
CA ASP A 101 0.00 -0.77 -5.88
C ASP A 101 0.31 -0.81 -7.37
N GLU A 102 1.51 -0.42 -7.78
CA GLU A 102 1.95 -0.49 -9.18
C GLU A 102 1.97 -1.93 -9.68
N LYS A 103 2.47 -2.87 -8.87
CA LYS A 103 2.45 -4.29 -9.21
C LYS A 103 1.02 -4.81 -9.34
N ALA A 104 0.14 -4.42 -8.43
CA ALA A 104 -1.28 -4.80 -8.51
C ALA A 104 -1.91 -4.31 -9.82
N ALA A 105 -1.67 -3.06 -10.19
CA ALA A 105 -2.17 -2.50 -11.45
C ALA A 105 -1.62 -3.23 -12.67
N MET A 106 -0.35 -3.63 -12.64
CA MET A 106 0.29 -4.41 -13.70
C MET A 106 -0.40 -5.78 -13.87
N PHE A 107 -0.61 -6.50 -12.77
CA PHE A 107 -1.29 -7.79 -12.81
C PHE A 107 -2.73 -7.67 -13.29
N LEU A 108 -3.44 -6.61 -12.91
CA LEU A 108 -4.80 -6.38 -13.39
C LEU A 108 -4.84 -6.11 -14.89
N ARG A 109 -3.87 -5.39 -15.43
CA ARG A 109 -3.75 -5.20 -16.89
C ARG A 109 -3.48 -6.53 -17.60
N TRP A 110 -2.59 -7.35 -17.06
CA TRP A 110 -2.30 -8.67 -17.63
C TRP A 110 -3.52 -9.58 -17.56
N ALA A 111 -4.32 -9.50 -16.49
CA ALA A 111 -5.58 -10.23 -16.41
C ALA A 111 -6.55 -9.80 -17.52
N ALA A 112 -6.70 -8.50 -17.71
CA ALA A 112 -7.55 -7.96 -18.76
C ALA A 112 -7.08 -8.38 -20.16
N ASP A 113 -5.75 -8.34 -20.40
CA ASP A 113 -5.16 -8.75 -21.67
C ASP A 113 -5.38 -10.25 -21.93
N ALA A 114 -5.27 -11.10 -20.90
CA ALA A 114 -5.53 -12.53 -21.04
C ALA A 114 -6.97 -12.80 -21.46
N LEU A 115 -7.94 -12.04 -20.93
CA LEU A 115 -9.35 -12.18 -21.31
C LEU A 115 -9.64 -11.72 -22.73
N LYS A 116 -8.81 -10.86 -23.32
CA LYS A 116 -8.97 -10.38 -24.70
C LYS A 116 -8.47 -11.38 -25.75
N LYS A 117 -7.70 -12.39 -25.34
CA LYS A 117 -7.02 -13.31 -26.29
C LYS A 117 -7.86 -14.50 -26.74
N HIS A 118 -9.11 -14.57 -26.36
CA HIS A 118 -9.97 -15.69 -26.77
C HIS A 118 -11.02 -15.31 -27.80
#